data_9999072b2239ad149c2a458e1cf65b14
#
_entry.id   9999072b2239ad149c2a458e1cf65b14
#
_cell.length_a   1.000
_cell.length_b   1.000
_cell.length_c   1.000
_cell.angle_alpha   90.00
_cell.angle_beta   90.00
_cell.angle_gamma   90.00
#
_symmetry.space_group_name_H-M   'P 1'
#
loop_
_entity.id
_entity.type
_entity.pdbx_description
1 polymer ?
#
loop_
_entity_poly.entity_id
_entity_poly.type
_entity_poly.pdbx_seq_one_letter_code
_entity_poly.pdbx_strand_id
1 'polypeptide(L)'
;MVRRLLYEFHGMASGSTPVRSGRSLSERLLSPFAKVKPGEAGLVLLMTLTVFLILCAYYVLKTTREGLILTGGMAGLRGDELKIYASGAMALLLAGLVPLYSELANRVPRIKLINVSYVAVLACLVLFFVLGRAGVGVGLAFYVWLGLVNMFLIAQFWSYANDLYTEEQGKRLFAIIAIGGSAGAIVGPKLTQLAGTFELMLFAAGLLVACLVLFNLIDRREPPSTPLAAEKEAPIGGPGGFSLILRDRYLLLIALMLLVANLVNSTGEFLLSRAAADHAAAVFPGDAADAAVSDARRELIKSFYADFFFWVNLVGFLVQAFIVSRAIRWLGVRKSLFVLPIVAFGTYGIIAAVGGLAVTRMAKVAENATDYSLWNTVRQALFLPTSRAAKYKAKAAIDTFFVRFGDTISAILIGVGLHSLGLGVTELALMNIALIAVWFGIAIGIARRHRKLTRR
;
A
#
# COMPACT_ATOMS: atom_id res chain seq x y z
N MET A 1 36.04 -63.40 -5.79
CA MET A 1 36.78 -62.78 -4.67
C MET A 1 37.56 -61.52 -5.10
N VAL A 2 38.06 -61.44 -6.31
CA VAL A 2 38.87 -60.32 -6.82
C VAL A 2 38.01 -59.05 -7.18
N ARG A 3 36.70 -59.19 -7.44
CA ARG A 3 35.82 -58.08 -7.79
C ARG A 3 35.27 -57.25 -6.57
N ARG A 4 35.40 -57.76 -5.34
CA ARG A 4 35.01 -57.06 -4.10
C ARG A 4 36.13 -56.18 -3.54
N LEU A 5 37.38 -56.47 -3.85
CA LEU A 5 38.55 -55.70 -3.39
C LEU A 5 38.81 -54.43 -4.22
N LEU A 6 38.28 -54.35 -5.46
CA LEU A 6 38.40 -53.15 -6.30
C LEU A 6 37.34 -52.05 -5.99
N TYR A 7 36.28 -52.40 -5.27
CA TYR A 7 35.26 -51.41 -4.83
C TYR A 7 35.61 -50.74 -3.51
N GLU A 8 36.45 -51.33 -2.67
CA GLU A 8 36.88 -50.71 -1.39
C GLU A 8 38.07 -49.75 -1.56
N PHE A 9 38.85 -49.81 -2.66
CA PHE A 9 39.95 -48.89 -2.91
C PHE A 9 39.59 -47.64 -3.68
N HIS A 10 38.38 -47.53 -4.27
CA HIS A 10 37.88 -46.30 -4.89
C HIS A 10 37.07 -45.42 -3.92
N GLY A 11 36.78 -45.87 -2.71
CA GLY A 11 36.08 -45.15 -1.64
C GLY A 11 36.96 -44.30 -0.71
N MET A 12 38.32 -44.43 -0.83
CA MET A 12 39.24 -43.76 0.12
C MET A 12 40.00 -42.55 -0.44
N ALA A 13 39.73 -42.11 -1.67
CA ALA A 13 40.47 -41.01 -2.31
C ALA A 13 39.63 -39.77 -2.65
N SER A 14 38.52 -39.50 -1.94
CA SER A 14 37.88 -38.21 -1.96
C SER A 14 37.40 -37.82 -0.57
N GLY A 15 38.34 -37.74 0.36
CA GLY A 15 38.20 -37.05 1.63
C GLY A 15 38.14 -35.54 1.43
N SER A 16 37.13 -35.05 0.75
CA SER A 16 36.72 -33.64 0.91
C SER A 16 36.04 -33.54 2.26
N THR A 17 36.82 -33.21 3.30
CA THR A 17 36.29 -32.62 4.53
C THR A 17 35.22 -31.58 4.13
N PRO A 18 33.97 -31.67 4.65
CA PRO A 18 33.03 -30.60 4.45
C PRO A 18 33.65 -29.37 5.10
N VAL A 19 34.16 -28.45 4.28
CA VAL A 19 34.51 -27.11 4.72
C VAL A 19 33.24 -26.60 5.38
N ARG A 20 33.20 -26.54 6.71
CA ARG A 20 32.22 -25.77 7.46
C ARG A 20 32.44 -24.34 7.03
N SER A 21 31.81 -23.92 5.94
CA SER A 21 31.70 -22.52 5.56
C SER A 21 30.97 -21.87 6.72
N GLY A 22 31.74 -21.17 7.56
CA GLY A 22 31.16 -20.38 8.63
C GLY A 22 30.09 -19.47 8.01
N ARG A 23 28.90 -19.42 8.60
CA ARG A 23 27.82 -18.55 8.14
C ARG A 23 28.40 -17.16 7.85
N SER A 24 28.13 -16.62 6.68
CA SER A 24 28.57 -15.29 6.29
C SER A 24 28.00 -14.26 7.30
N LEU A 25 28.65 -13.10 7.41
CA LEU A 25 28.19 -12.04 8.32
C LEU A 25 26.75 -11.62 8.01
N SER A 26 26.36 -11.59 6.73
CA SER A 26 25.00 -11.34 6.26
C SER A 26 24.01 -12.43 6.69
N GLU A 27 24.40 -13.71 6.66
CA GLU A 27 23.57 -14.83 7.13
C GLU A 27 23.34 -14.77 8.65
N ARG A 28 24.35 -14.33 9.42
CA ARG A 28 24.22 -14.12 10.87
C ARG A 28 23.29 -12.97 11.21
N LEU A 29 23.37 -11.85 10.48
CA LEU A 29 22.49 -10.68 10.66
C LEU A 29 21.03 -10.96 10.32
N LEU A 30 20.77 -11.83 9.33
CA LEU A 30 19.41 -12.16 8.92
C LEU A 30 18.80 -13.32 9.73
N SER A 31 19.61 -14.12 10.43
CA SER A 31 19.16 -15.31 11.18
C SER A 31 18.09 -15.06 12.25
N PRO A 32 18.01 -13.88 12.93
CA PRO A 32 16.93 -13.60 13.87
C PRO A 32 15.55 -13.43 13.20
N PHE A 33 15.52 -13.06 11.92
CA PHE A 33 14.29 -12.74 11.21
C PHE A 33 13.74 -13.93 10.42
N ALA A 34 14.62 -14.79 9.86
CA ALA A 34 14.21 -16.00 9.15
C ALA A 34 15.38 -17.00 9.01
N LYS A 35 15.02 -18.26 8.69
CA LYS A 35 16.02 -19.29 8.36
C LYS A 35 16.56 -19.03 6.94
N VAL A 36 17.69 -18.34 6.83
CA VAL A 36 18.40 -18.09 5.57
C VAL A 36 19.40 -19.22 5.34
N LYS A 37 19.34 -19.90 4.19
CA LYS A 37 20.27 -20.94 3.79
C LYS A 37 21.54 -20.29 3.21
N PRO A 38 22.71 -21.01 3.23
CA PRO A 38 23.92 -20.52 2.60
C PRO A 38 23.70 -20.16 1.12
N GLY A 39 24.17 -18.97 0.70
CA GLY A 39 24.01 -18.45 -0.66
C GLY A 39 22.73 -17.62 -0.91
N GLU A 40 21.69 -17.73 -0.09
CA GLU A 40 20.44 -16.94 -0.27
C GLU A 40 20.56 -15.47 0.19
N ALA A 41 21.50 -15.17 1.11
CA ALA A 41 21.58 -13.88 1.78
C ALA A 41 21.77 -12.70 0.82
N GLY A 42 22.64 -12.87 -0.19
CA GLY A 42 22.93 -11.79 -1.16
C GLY A 42 21.70 -11.39 -1.97
N LEU A 43 20.95 -12.36 -2.47
CA LEU A 43 19.73 -12.13 -3.23
C LEU A 43 18.63 -11.49 -2.37
N VAL A 44 18.42 -12.01 -1.16
CA VAL A 44 17.44 -11.44 -0.21
C VAL A 44 17.76 -9.99 0.12
N LEU A 45 19.03 -9.65 0.37
CA LEU A 45 19.44 -8.28 0.67
C LEU A 45 19.23 -7.34 -0.53
N LEU A 46 19.55 -7.80 -1.75
CA LEU A 46 19.31 -7.00 -2.96
C LEU A 46 17.81 -6.73 -3.17
N MET A 47 16.97 -7.76 -2.99
CA MET A 47 15.51 -7.60 -3.08
C MET A 47 14.95 -6.72 -1.96
N THR A 48 15.46 -6.85 -0.73
CA THR A 48 15.10 -5.99 0.40
C THR A 48 15.49 -4.53 0.13
N LEU A 49 16.68 -4.29 -0.40
CA LEU A 49 17.12 -2.95 -0.80
C LEU A 49 16.26 -2.39 -1.94
N THR A 50 15.92 -3.21 -2.92
CA THR A 50 15.08 -2.77 -4.06
C THR A 50 13.71 -2.31 -3.58
N VAL A 51 13.00 -3.08 -2.74
CA VAL A 51 11.69 -2.66 -2.24
C VAL A 51 11.81 -1.47 -1.26
N PHE A 52 12.88 -1.39 -0.48
CA PHE A 52 13.17 -0.23 0.35
C PHE A 52 13.25 1.04 -0.51
N LEU A 53 14.03 1.04 -1.59
CA LEU A 53 14.18 2.18 -2.48
C LEU A 53 12.88 2.53 -3.22
N ILE A 54 12.10 1.53 -3.66
CA ILE A 54 10.78 1.74 -4.28
C ILE A 54 9.85 2.47 -3.31
N LEU A 55 9.76 2.00 -2.07
CA LEU A 55 8.87 2.60 -1.07
C LEU A 55 9.41 3.97 -0.59
N CYS A 56 10.72 4.16 -0.50
CA CYS A 56 11.30 5.48 -0.27
C CYS A 56 10.89 6.47 -1.37
N ALA A 57 11.12 6.13 -2.64
CA ALA A 57 10.75 6.97 -3.79
C ALA A 57 9.25 7.27 -3.78
N TYR A 58 8.41 6.24 -3.58
CA TYR A 58 6.97 6.42 -3.51
C TYR A 58 6.55 7.38 -2.40
N TYR A 59 7.06 7.24 -1.17
CA TYR A 59 6.66 8.10 -0.06
C TYR A 59 7.22 9.51 -0.16
N VAL A 60 8.39 9.70 -0.79
CA VAL A 60 8.88 11.04 -1.20
C VAL A 60 7.87 11.69 -2.14
N LEU A 61 7.48 11.01 -3.21
CA LEU A 61 6.52 11.53 -4.19
C LEU A 61 5.11 11.69 -3.61
N LYS A 62 4.67 10.75 -2.75
CA LYS A 62 3.37 10.81 -2.07
C LYS A 62 3.26 12.04 -1.17
N THR A 63 4.30 12.36 -0.44
CA THR A 63 4.36 13.55 0.41
C THR A 63 4.35 14.83 -0.45
N THR A 64 5.17 14.86 -1.49
CA THR A 64 5.26 15.97 -2.44
C THR A 64 3.93 16.26 -3.13
N ARG A 65 3.19 15.22 -3.54
CA ARG A 65 1.90 15.37 -4.23
C ARG A 65 0.84 16.02 -3.34
N GLU A 66 0.87 15.79 -2.02
CA GLU A 66 -0.10 16.42 -1.11
C GLU A 66 0.08 17.94 -1.08
N GLY A 67 1.32 18.43 -1.04
CA GLY A 67 1.61 19.86 -1.19
C GLY A 67 1.11 20.43 -2.51
N LEU A 68 1.34 19.73 -3.62
CA LEU A 68 0.96 20.18 -4.95
C LEU A 68 -0.56 20.21 -5.18
N ILE A 69 -1.29 19.19 -4.75
CA ILE A 69 -2.75 19.11 -4.97
C ILE A 69 -3.50 20.08 -4.04
N LEU A 70 -3.08 20.20 -2.77
CA LEU A 70 -3.81 20.98 -1.78
C LEU A 70 -3.59 22.50 -1.92
N THR A 71 -2.52 22.95 -2.57
CA THR A 71 -2.32 24.36 -2.94
C THR A 71 -2.90 24.70 -4.30
N GLY A 72 -3.29 23.69 -5.09
CA GLY A 72 -3.96 23.87 -6.37
C GLY A 72 -5.42 24.20 -6.21
N GLY A 73 -5.98 24.81 -7.25
CA GLY A 73 -7.42 25.01 -7.43
C GLY A 73 -7.73 24.94 -8.92
N MET A 74 -8.91 24.47 -9.31
CA MET A 74 -9.34 24.42 -10.71
C MET A 74 -10.87 24.49 -10.81
N ALA A 75 -11.37 25.27 -11.74
CA ALA A 75 -12.80 25.39 -12.01
C ALA A 75 -13.65 25.77 -10.77
N GLY A 76 -13.13 26.64 -9.89
CA GLY A 76 -13.81 27.05 -8.67
C GLY A 76 -13.71 26.06 -7.50
N LEU A 77 -13.08 24.90 -7.70
CA LEU A 77 -12.87 23.91 -6.66
C LEU A 77 -11.56 24.15 -5.92
N ARG A 78 -11.56 23.90 -4.61
CA ARG A 78 -10.35 23.92 -3.77
C ARG A 78 -9.51 22.66 -3.97
N GLY A 79 -8.24 22.70 -3.62
CA GLY A 79 -7.32 21.56 -3.76
C GLY A 79 -7.75 20.31 -2.97
N ASP A 80 -8.35 20.47 -1.80
CA ASP A 80 -8.91 19.37 -1.00
C ASP A 80 -10.13 18.70 -1.68
N GLU A 81 -10.97 19.48 -2.35
CA GLU A 81 -12.09 18.99 -3.14
C GLU A 81 -11.61 18.28 -4.42
N LEU A 82 -10.64 18.88 -5.13
CA LEU A 82 -10.00 18.24 -6.29
C LEU A 82 -9.38 16.90 -5.93
N LYS A 83 -8.74 16.79 -4.76
CA LYS A 83 -8.14 15.55 -4.28
C LYS A 83 -9.17 14.43 -4.12
N ILE A 84 -10.33 14.71 -3.50
CA ILE A 84 -11.34 13.66 -3.29
C ILE A 84 -12.01 13.25 -4.61
N TYR A 85 -12.30 14.19 -5.50
CA TYR A 85 -12.85 13.89 -6.82
C TYR A 85 -11.84 13.12 -7.69
N ALA A 86 -10.55 13.50 -7.63
CA ALA A 86 -9.48 12.76 -8.31
C ALA A 86 -9.36 11.32 -7.78
N SER A 87 -9.51 11.10 -6.47
CA SER A 87 -9.50 9.76 -5.87
C SER A 87 -10.67 8.91 -6.39
N GLY A 88 -11.88 9.50 -6.45
CA GLY A 88 -13.05 8.84 -7.02
C GLY A 88 -12.88 8.51 -8.51
N ALA A 89 -12.37 9.43 -9.32
CA ALA A 89 -12.10 9.22 -10.74
C ALA A 89 -11.00 8.18 -10.97
N MET A 90 -9.95 8.16 -10.14
CA MET A 90 -8.87 7.18 -10.22
C MET A 90 -9.36 5.76 -10.02
N ALA A 91 -10.40 5.55 -9.20
CA ALA A 91 -11.04 4.26 -9.03
C ALA A 91 -11.60 3.70 -10.34
N LEU A 92 -12.24 4.56 -11.13
CA LEU A 92 -12.79 4.20 -12.44
C LEU A 92 -11.69 3.96 -13.49
N LEU A 93 -10.63 4.79 -13.48
CA LEU A 93 -9.47 4.62 -14.36
C LEU A 93 -8.76 3.28 -14.11
N LEU A 94 -8.58 2.90 -12.85
CA LEU A 94 -7.97 1.61 -12.49
C LEU A 94 -8.78 0.42 -12.96
N ALA A 95 -10.11 0.50 -12.94
CA ALA A 95 -10.98 -0.57 -13.45
C ALA A 95 -10.72 -0.88 -14.92
N GLY A 96 -10.33 0.12 -15.74
CA GLY A 96 -9.94 -0.06 -17.14
C GLY A 96 -8.47 -0.41 -17.34
N LEU A 97 -7.56 0.23 -16.59
CA LEU A 97 -6.12 0.08 -16.79
C LEU A 97 -5.56 -1.25 -16.27
N VAL A 98 -6.11 -1.81 -15.19
CA VAL A 98 -5.63 -3.09 -14.64
C VAL A 98 -5.76 -4.25 -15.61
N PRO A 99 -6.89 -4.47 -16.32
CA PRO A 99 -6.99 -5.49 -17.35
C PRO A 99 -6.01 -5.28 -18.50
N LEU A 100 -5.86 -4.04 -18.97
CA LEU A 100 -4.91 -3.69 -20.06
C LEU A 100 -3.47 -4.00 -19.66
N TYR A 101 -3.08 -3.63 -18.45
CA TYR A 101 -1.75 -3.95 -17.91
C TYR A 101 -1.54 -5.47 -17.80
N SER A 102 -2.54 -6.21 -17.33
CA SER A 102 -2.46 -7.67 -17.20
C SER A 102 -2.25 -8.34 -18.57
N GLU A 103 -2.94 -7.86 -19.60
CA GLU A 103 -2.76 -8.36 -20.96
C GLU A 103 -1.36 -8.06 -21.51
N LEU A 104 -0.83 -6.85 -21.28
CA LEU A 104 0.53 -6.47 -21.63
C LEU A 104 1.57 -7.33 -20.90
N ALA A 105 1.37 -7.56 -19.62
CA ALA A 105 2.25 -8.37 -18.79
C ALA A 105 2.32 -9.84 -19.23
N ASN A 106 1.25 -10.36 -19.84
CA ASN A 106 1.24 -11.72 -20.38
C ASN A 106 2.01 -11.86 -21.71
N ARG A 107 2.22 -10.75 -22.45
CA ARG A 107 2.84 -10.76 -23.78
C ARG A 107 4.33 -10.40 -23.77
N VAL A 108 4.81 -9.75 -22.73
CA VAL A 108 6.17 -9.18 -22.67
C VAL A 108 7.00 -9.87 -21.60
N PRO A 109 8.28 -10.23 -21.88
CA PRO A 109 9.20 -10.74 -20.85
C PRO A 109 9.29 -9.78 -19.67
N ARG A 110 9.29 -10.32 -18.46
CA ARG A 110 9.12 -9.55 -17.22
C ARG A 110 10.16 -8.44 -17.03
N ILE A 111 11.43 -8.76 -17.22
CA ILE A 111 12.49 -7.74 -17.08
C ILE A 111 12.35 -6.62 -18.12
N LYS A 112 11.93 -6.96 -19.36
CA LYS A 112 11.67 -5.95 -20.38
C LYS A 112 10.49 -5.06 -20.00
N LEU A 113 9.42 -5.65 -19.43
CA LEU A 113 8.27 -4.89 -18.94
C LEU A 113 8.67 -3.94 -17.80
N ILE A 114 9.49 -4.41 -16.83
CA ILE A 114 10.03 -3.57 -15.76
C ILE A 114 10.84 -2.43 -16.35
N ASN A 115 11.79 -2.71 -17.23
CA ASN A 115 12.65 -1.68 -17.83
C ASN A 115 11.84 -0.60 -18.57
N VAL A 116 10.89 -0.99 -19.42
CA VAL A 116 10.03 -0.05 -20.15
C VAL A 116 9.18 0.78 -19.17
N SER A 117 8.57 0.15 -18.18
CA SER A 117 7.73 0.84 -17.19
C SER A 117 8.54 1.86 -16.37
N TYR A 118 9.73 1.47 -15.89
CA TYR A 118 10.59 2.38 -15.12
C TYR A 118 11.09 3.54 -15.97
N VAL A 119 11.51 3.31 -17.22
CA VAL A 119 11.90 4.39 -18.13
C VAL A 119 10.75 5.35 -18.39
N ALA A 120 9.54 4.84 -18.61
CA ALA A 120 8.35 5.68 -18.77
C ALA A 120 8.05 6.52 -17.50
N VAL A 121 8.17 5.92 -16.30
CA VAL A 121 8.00 6.62 -15.03
C VAL A 121 9.05 7.71 -14.85
N LEU A 122 10.31 7.42 -15.18
CA LEU A 122 11.41 8.41 -15.12
C LEU A 122 11.18 9.57 -16.08
N ALA A 123 10.76 9.29 -17.32
CA ALA A 123 10.42 10.33 -18.30
C ALA A 123 9.27 11.23 -17.80
N CYS A 124 8.22 10.64 -17.22
CA CYS A 124 7.14 11.41 -16.61
C CYS A 124 7.61 12.28 -15.44
N LEU A 125 8.49 11.78 -14.57
CA LEU A 125 9.02 12.56 -13.44
C LEU A 125 9.83 13.76 -13.93
N VAL A 126 10.66 13.59 -14.95
CA VAL A 126 11.39 14.70 -15.59
C VAL A 126 10.41 15.70 -16.22
N LEU A 127 9.38 15.22 -16.90
CA LEU A 127 8.34 16.06 -17.47
C LEU A 127 7.60 16.88 -16.40
N PHE A 128 7.18 16.26 -15.30
CA PHE A 128 6.53 16.96 -14.19
C PHE A 128 7.47 17.99 -13.53
N PHE A 129 8.76 17.67 -13.40
CA PHE A 129 9.74 18.63 -12.91
C PHE A 129 9.84 19.86 -13.83
N VAL A 130 10.00 19.66 -15.14
CA VAL A 130 10.14 20.75 -16.11
C VAL A 130 8.89 21.60 -16.15
N LEU A 131 7.70 20.99 -16.24
CA LEU A 131 6.43 21.72 -16.28
C LEU A 131 6.19 22.48 -14.97
N GLY A 132 6.47 21.87 -13.82
CA GLY A 132 6.30 22.51 -12.53
C GLY A 132 7.23 23.70 -12.33
N ARG A 133 8.51 23.59 -12.77
CA ARG A 133 9.47 24.71 -12.75
C ARG A 133 9.10 25.83 -13.74
N ALA A 134 8.40 25.49 -14.82
CA ALA A 134 7.84 26.44 -15.77
C ALA A 134 6.53 27.11 -15.27
N GLY A 135 6.08 26.84 -14.04
CA GLY A 135 4.89 27.44 -13.45
C GLY A 135 3.56 26.78 -13.87
N VAL A 136 3.61 25.64 -14.57
CA VAL A 136 2.39 24.90 -14.94
C VAL A 136 1.81 24.20 -13.70
N GLY A 137 0.50 24.31 -13.51
CA GLY A 137 -0.24 23.66 -12.42
C GLY A 137 -0.34 22.15 -12.58
N VAL A 138 0.69 21.40 -12.16
CA VAL A 138 0.78 19.93 -12.33
C VAL A 138 0.08 19.11 -11.25
N GLY A 139 -0.42 19.73 -10.18
CA GLY A 139 -0.87 19.04 -8.96
C GLY A 139 -1.89 17.94 -9.18
N LEU A 140 -2.96 18.19 -9.95
CA LEU A 140 -4.01 17.20 -10.24
C LEU A 140 -3.49 16.04 -11.10
N ALA A 141 -2.77 16.37 -12.18
CA ALA A 141 -2.22 15.36 -13.09
C ALA A 141 -1.20 14.47 -12.36
N PHE A 142 -0.33 15.07 -11.56
CA PHE A 142 0.65 14.36 -10.75
C PHE A 142 0.00 13.48 -9.68
N TYR A 143 -1.09 13.94 -9.05
CA TYR A 143 -1.85 13.18 -8.06
C TYR A 143 -2.40 11.87 -8.65
N VAL A 144 -3.11 11.98 -9.79
CA VAL A 144 -3.71 10.83 -10.47
C VAL A 144 -2.62 9.89 -11.00
N TRP A 145 -1.61 10.43 -11.68
CA TRP A 145 -0.50 9.67 -12.23
C TRP A 145 0.24 8.86 -11.16
N LEU A 146 0.59 9.48 -10.04
CA LEU A 146 1.30 8.79 -8.96
C LEU A 146 0.46 7.68 -8.33
N GLY A 147 -0.85 7.89 -8.18
CA GLY A 147 -1.76 6.88 -7.67
C GLY A 147 -1.80 5.62 -8.55
N LEU A 148 -1.79 5.81 -9.87
CA LEU A 148 -1.72 4.71 -10.84
C LEU A 148 -0.34 4.01 -10.82
N VAL A 149 0.73 4.79 -10.93
CA VAL A 149 2.10 4.28 -11.01
C VAL A 149 2.48 3.46 -9.78
N ASN A 150 2.12 3.91 -8.59
CA ASN A 150 2.43 3.18 -7.35
C ASN A 150 1.92 1.74 -7.34
N MET A 151 0.67 1.54 -7.80
CA MET A 151 0.09 0.20 -7.87
C MET A 151 0.87 -0.71 -8.82
N PHE A 152 1.29 -0.18 -9.97
CA PHE A 152 2.05 -0.95 -10.95
C PHE A 152 3.47 -1.28 -10.47
N LEU A 153 4.19 -0.33 -9.87
CA LEU A 153 5.55 -0.57 -9.38
C LEU A 153 5.58 -1.65 -8.29
N ILE A 154 4.66 -1.60 -7.34
CA ILE A 154 4.58 -2.60 -6.27
C ILE A 154 4.14 -3.97 -6.82
N ALA A 155 3.16 -4.00 -7.73
CA ALA A 155 2.73 -5.24 -8.37
C ALA A 155 3.86 -5.88 -9.19
N GLN A 156 4.63 -5.10 -9.95
CA GLN A 156 5.79 -5.58 -10.70
C GLN A 156 6.86 -6.16 -9.78
N PHE A 157 7.17 -5.47 -8.67
CA PHE A 157 8.15 -5.95 -7.70
C PHE A 157 7.78 -7.33 -7.13
N TRP A 158 6.55 -7.48 -6.61
CA TRP A 158 6.10 -8.75 -6.04
C TRP A 158 5.96 -9.84 -7.09
N SER A 159 5.56 -9.48 -8.30
CA SER A 159 5.49 -10.41 -9.42
C SER A 159 6.89 -10.94 -9.79
N TYR A 160 7.88 -10.05 -9.84
CA TYR A 160 9.29 -10.44 -10.07
C TYR A 160 9.83 -11.31 -8.93
N ALA A 161 9.53 -10.95 -7.67
CA ALA A 161 9.91 -11.77 -6.52
C ALA A 161 9.31 -13.19 -6.58
N ASN A 162 8.04 -13.31 -6.98
CA ASN A 162 7.39 -14.62 -7.12
C ASN A 162 8.01 -15.50 -8.24
N ASP A 163 8.60 -14.90 -9.27
CA ASP A 163 9.31 -15.65 -10.30
C ASP A 163 10.72 -16.08 -9.89
N LEU A 164 11.32 -15.31 -8.96
CA LEU A 164 12.70 -15.50 -8.53
C LEU A 164 12.83 -16.55 -7.41
N TYR A 165 11.81 -16.65 -6.55
CA TYR A 165 11.82 -17.52 -5.37
C TYR A 165 10.85 -18.69 -5.52
N THR A 166 11.28 -19.88 -5.06
CA THR A 166 10.37 -21.02 -4.89
C THR A 166 9.36 -20.75 -3.77
N GLU A 167 8.25 -21.50 -3.73
CA GLU A 167 7.24 -21.38 -2.67
C GLU A 167 7.83 -21.53 -1.25
N GLU A 168 8.76 -22.49 -1.07
CA GLU A 168 9.44 -22.70 0.21
C GLU A 168 10.31 -21.51 0.60
N GLN A 169 11.07 -20.96 -0.35
CA GLN A 169 11.89 -19.76 -0.14
C GLN A 169 11.02 -18.54 0.14
N GLY A 170 9.96 -18.33 -0.63
CA GLY A 170 9.02 -17.22 -0.42
C GLY A 170 8.41 -17.22 0.97
N LYS A 171 7.94 -18.38 1.47
CA LYS A 171 7.40 -18.51 2.84
C LYS A 171 8.39 -18.09 3.93
N ARG A 172 9.68 -18.26 3.71
CA ARG A 172 10.74 -17.92 4.67
C ARG A 172 11.26 -16.50 4.51
N LEU A 173 11.46 -16.05 3.27
CA LEU A 173 12.29 -14.89 2.95
C LEU A 173 11.46 -13.61 2.67
N PHE A 174 10.20 -13.73 2.22
CA PHE A 174 9.35 -12.57 1.93
C PHE A 174 9.09 -11.70 3.16
N ALA A 175 9.14 -12.26 4.37
CA ALA A 175 9.02 -11.47 5.60
C ALA A 175 10.19 -10.48 5.76
N ILE A 176 11.43 -10.89 5.43
CA ILE A 176 12.62 -10.01 5.45
C ILE A 176 12.48 -8.92 4.39
N ILE A 177 12.09 -9.31 3.18
CA ILE A 177 11.87 -8.37 2.07
C ILE A 177 10.82 -7.32 2.47
N ALA A 178 9.70 -7.75 3.07
CA ALA A 178 8.65 -6.84 3.53
C ALA A 178 9.10 -5.83 4.60
N ILE A 179 10.08 -6.20 5.46
CA ILE A 179 10.71 -5.26 6.42
C ILE A 179 11.39 -4.11 5.66
N GLY A 180 12.08 -4.42 4.55
CA GLY A 180 12.68 -3.38 3.69
C GLY A 180 11.62 -2.38 3.18
N GLY A 181 10.47 -2.86 2.73
CA GLY A 181 9.35 -2.02 2.32
C GLY A 181 8.86 -1.12 3.46
N SER A 182 8.66 -1.68 4.65
CA SER A 182 8.24 -0.91 5.83
C SER A 182 9.27 0.16 6.21
N ALA A 183 10.56 -0.19 6.19
CA ALA A 183 11.64 0.77 6.44
C ALA A 183 11.64 1.91 5.41
N GLY A 184 11.47 1.59 4.12
CA GLY A 184 11.37 2.60 3.05
C GLY A 184 10.17 3.53 3.24
N ALA A 185 9.02 2.99 3.66
CA ALA A 185 7.82 3.78 3.96
C ALA A 185 7.99 4.72 5.17
N ILE A 186 8.82 4.33 6.15
CA ILE A 186 9.15 5.17 7.33
C ILE A 186 10.16 6.26 6.95
N VAL A 187 11.22 5.90 6.23
CA VAL A 187 12.33 6.82 5.88
C VAL A 187 11.92 7.81 4.80
N GLY A 188 11.20 7.35 3.76
CA GLY A 188 10.84 8.16 2.59
C GLY A 188 10.25 9.53 2.91
N PRO A 189 9.23 9.65 3.79
CA PRO A 189 8.66 10.95 4.13
C PRO A 189 9.69 11.93 4.71
N LYS A 190 10.63 11.47 5.53
CA LYS A 190 11.68 12.33 6.11
C LYS A 190 12.69 12.85 5.09
N LEU A 191 12.93 12.10 4.02
CA LEU A 191 13.80 12.54 2.94
C LEU A 191 13.26 13.77 2.18
N THR A 192 11.97 14.08 2.31
CA THR A 192 11.37 15.27 1.67
C THR A 192 11.89 16.60 2.24
N GLN A 193 12.57 16.56 3.38
CA GLN A 193 13.21 17.74 3.97
C GLN A 193 14.53 18.11 3.27
N LEU A 194 15.08 17.23 2.42
CA LEU A 194 16.38 17.42 1.78
C LEU A 194 16.35 18.38 0.58
N ALA A 195 15.16 18.61 -0.02
CA ALA A 195 15.04 19.40 -1.24
C ALA A 195 13.65 20.04 -1.37
N GLY A 196 13.54 21.00 -2.27
CA GLY A 196 12.27 21.62 -2.64
C GLY A 196 11.32 20.65 -3.35
N THR A 197 10.06 21.07 -3.48
CA THR A 197 8.96 20.22 -3.99
C THR A 197 9.26 19.59 -5.35
N PHE A 198 9.80 20.36 -6.31
CA PHE A 198 10.07 19.85 -7.65
C PHE A 198 11.38 19.05 -7.70
N GLU A 199 12.42 19.47 -6.99
CA GLU A 199 13.71 18.76 -6.90
C GLU A 199 13.55 17.36 -6.32
N LEU A 200 12.55 17.15 -5.45
CA LEU A 200 12.20 15.82 -4.93
C LEU A 200 11.71 14.84 -6.01
N MET A 201 11.18 15.34 -7.15
CA MET A 201 10.84 14.49 -8.29
C MET A 201 12.09 13.89 -8.93
N LEU A 202 13.17 14.70 -9.07
CA LEU A 202 14.45 14.21 -9.57
C LEU A 202 15.17 13.33 -8.56
N PHE A 203 15.06 13.65 -7.26
CA PHE A 203 15.59 12.79 -6.21
C PHE A 203 14.93 11.40 -6.23
N ALA A 204 13.61 11.34 -6.31
CA ALA A 204 12.86 10.08 -6.43
C ALA A 204 13.20 9.35 -7.74
N ALA A 205 13.40 10.08 -8.85
CA ALA A 205 13.88 9.50 -10.10
C ALA A 205 15.24 8.82 -9.91
N GLY A 206 16.18 9.44 -9.19
CA GLY A 206 17.47 8.85 -8.83
C GLY A 206 17.33 7.53 -8.07
N LEU A 207 16.42 7.47 -7.08
CA LEU A 207 16.11 6.24 -6.34
C LEU A 207 15.53 5.15 -7.28
N LEU A 208 14.65 5.51 -8.20
CA LEU A 208 14.07 4.58 -9.18
C LEU A 208 15.09 4.11 -10.22
N VAL A 209 16.07 4.96 -10.61
CA VAL A 209 17.22 4.52 -11.44
C VAL A 209 18.03 3.47 -10.68
N ALA A 210 18.31 3.68 -9.40
CA ALA A 210 18.99 2.68 -8.59
C ALA A 210 18.19 1.35 -8.53
N CYS A 211 16.86 1.43 -8.39
CA CYS A 211 15.99 0.23 -8.47
C CYS A 211 16.12 -0.48 -9.83
N LEU A 212 16.13 0.27 -10.93
CA LEU A 212 16.27 -0.28 -12.28
C LEU A 212 17.60 -1.00 -12.45
N VAL A 213 18.68 -0.42 -11.93
CA VAL A 213 20.03 -1.04 -11.94
C VAL A 213 20.01 -2.33 -11.11
N LEU A 214 19.37 -2.31 -9.92
CA LEU A 214 19.27 -3.50 -9.06
C LEU A 214 18.47 -4.63 -9.73
N PHE A 215 17.32 -4.34 -10.37
CA PHE A 215 16.56 -5.35 -11.10
C PHE A 215 17.39 -6.00 -12.20
N ASN A 216 18.10 -5.22 -13.00
CA ASN A 216 18.94 -5.75 -14.06
C ASN A 216 20.18 -6.49 -13.51
N LEU A 217 20.74 -6.08 -12.37
CA LEU A 217 21.82 -6.77 -11.70
C LEU A 217 21.36 -8.15 -11.17
N ILE A 218 20.17 -8.21 -10.55
CA ILE A 218 19.58 -9.44 -10.04
C ILE A 218 19.28 -10.39 -11.19
N ASP A 219 18.64 -9.89 -12.26
CA ASP A 219 18.28 -10.70 -13.43
C ASP A 219 19.49 -11.32 -14.15
N ARG A 220 20.64 -10.60 -14.17
CA ARG A 220 21.90 -11.14 -14.72
C ARG A 220 22.57 -12.18 -13.83
N ARG A 221 22.40 -12.10 -12.51
CA ARG A 221 23.02 -13.04 -11.55
C ARG A 221 22.19 -14.28 -11.36
N GLU A 222 20.89 -14.12 -11.32
CA GLU A 222 19.91 -15.15 -11.03
C GLU A 222 18.83 -15.08 -12.12
N PRO A 223 19.12 -15.56 -13.35
CA PRO A 223 18.08 -15.60 -14.37
C PRO A 223 16.91 -16.39 -13.80
N PRO A 224 15.64 -15.90 -13.97
CA PRO A 224 14.47 -16.56 -13.43
C PRO A 224 14.54 -18.04 -13.79
N SER A 225 14.54 -18.89 -12.78
CA SER A 225 14.43 -20.32 -12.98
C SER A 225 13.21 -20.52 -13.87
N THR A 226 13.38 -21.22 -14.98
CA THR A 226 12.26 -21.59 -15.89
C THR A 226 11.05 -21.84 -15.00
N PRO A 227 9.90 -21.18 -15.21
CA PRO A 227 8.76 -21.38 -14.35
C PRO A 227 8.62 -22.88 -14.20
N LEU A 228 8.88 -23.42 -13.02
CA LEU A 228 8.37 -24.74 -12.65
C LEU A 228 6.93 -24.62 -13.12
N ALA A 229 6.61 -25.33 -14.21
CA ALA A 229 5.32 -25.25 -14.84
C ALA A 229 4.36 -25.24 -13.68
N ALA A 230 3.82 -24.05 -13.40
CA ALA A 230 2.83 -23.91 -12.35
C ALA A 230 1.92 -25.06 -12.70
N GLU A 231 1.95 -26.13 -11.88
CA GLU A 231 0.99 -27.22 -12.05
C GLU A 231 -0.26 -26.46 -12.37
N LYS A 232 -0.76 -26.57 -13.58
CA LYS A 232 -1.93 -25.81 -14.04
C LYS A 232 -3.01 -26.30 -13.11
N GLU A 233 -3.04 -25.69 -11.91
CA GLU A 233 -4.09 -25.94 -10.97
C GLU A 233 -5.35 -25.78 -11.77
N ALA A 234 -6.14 -26.85 -11.84
CA ALA A 234 -7.32 -26.92 -12.68
C ALA A 234 -8.07 -25.59 -12.56
N PRO A 235 -8.49 -24.96 -13.68
CA PRO A 235 -9.14 -23.66 -13.64
C PRO A 235 -10.21 -23.69 -12.60
N ILE A 236 -10.24 -22.69 -11.70
CA ILE A 236 -11.29 -22.61 -10.69
C ILE A 236 -12.59 -22.39 -11.46
N GLY A 237 -13.27 -23.49 -11.81
CA GLY A 237 -14.57 -23.49 -12.48
C GLY A 237 -15.64 -22.77 -11.64
N GLY A 238 -16.84 -22.62 -12.19
CA GLY A 238 -17.99 -22.07 -11.46
C GLY A 238 -18.16 -20.55 -11.58
N PRO A 239 -19.08 -19.96 -10.80
CA PRO A 239 -19.54 -18.57 -10.96
C PRO A 239 -18.40 -17.56 -10.77
N GLY A 240 -18.54 -16.39 -11.41
CA GLY A 240 -17.60 -15.27 -11.26
C GLY A 240 -17.63 -14.67 -9.85
N GLY A 241 -16.61 -13.87 -9.53
CA GLY A 241 -16.45 -13.27 -8.20
C GLY A 241 -17.67 -12.49 -7.70
N PHE A 242 -18.28 -11.67 -8.54
CA PHE A 242 -19.50 -10.91 -8.22
C PHE A 242 -20.70 -11.82 -7.94
N SER A 243 -20.89 -12.87 -8.75
CA SER A 243 -21.98 -13.84 -8.53
C SER A 243 -21.82 -14.59 -7.22
N LEU A 244 -20.58 -14.93 -6.82
CA LEU A 244 -20.30 -15.54 -5.52
C LEU A 244 -20.63 -14.59 -4.37
N ILE A 245 -20.27 -13.31 -4.49
CA ILE A 245 -20.54 -12.29 -3.45
C ILE A 245 -22.04 -12.13 -3.23
N LEU A 246 -22.81 -12.00 -4.32
CA LEU A 246 -24.26 -11.79 -4.22
C LEU A 246 -25.04 -13.01 -3.70
N ARG A 247 -24.53 -14.23 -3.96
CA ARG A 247 -25.16 -15.48 -3.49
C ARG A 247 -24.81 -15.86 -2.06
N ASP A 248 -23.65 -15.44 -1.56
CA ASP A 248 -23.19 -15.74 -0.20
C ASP A 248 -23.26 -14.50 0.68
N ARG A 249 -24.20 -14.53 1.63
CA ARG A 249 -24.40 -13.44 2.60
C ARG A 249 -23.18 -13.13 3.47
N TYR A 250 -22.25 -14.07 3.67
CA TYR A 250 -21.03 -13.81 4.42
C TYR A 250 -20.07 -12.97 3.56
N LEU A 251 -19.89 -13.34 2.30
CA LEU A 251 -19.06 -12.58 1.35
C LEU A 251 -19.65 -11.19 1.06
N LEU A 252 -20.98 -11.10 0.93
CA LEU A 252 -21.67 -9.82 0.75
C LEU A 252 -21.45 -8.88 1.95
N LEU A 253 -21.55 -9.39 3.18
CA LEU A 253 -21.27 -8.59 4.37
C LEU A 253 -19.82 -8.13 4.43
N ILE A 254 -18.83 -8.96 4.01
CA ILE A 254 -17.44 -8.54 3.92
C ILE A 254 -17.28 -7.44 2.87
N ALA A 255 -17.90 -7.57 1.70
CA ALA A 255 -17.85 -6.56 0.65
C ALA A 255 -18.43 -5.22 1.11
N LEU A 256 -19.61 -5.24 1.74
CA LEU A 256 -20.26 -4.04 2.30
C LEU A 256 -19.42 -3.42 3.43
N MET A 257 -18.82 -4.25 4.28
CA MET A 257 -17.94 -3.78 5.35
C MET A 257 -16.75 -3.03 4.81
N LEU A 258 -16.06 -3.57 3.79
CA LEU A 258 -14.90 -2.92 3.19
C LEU A 258 -15.29 -1.65 2.43
N LEU A 259 -16.44 -1.64 1.78
CA LEU A 259 -17.00 -0.45 1.15
C LEU A 259 -17.23 0.66 2.18
N VAL A 260 -17.93 0.36 3.29
CA VAL A 260 -18.23 1.35 4.35
C VAL A 260 -16.94 1.79 5.05
N ALA A 261 -16.02 0.87 5.35
CA ALA A 261 -14.74 1.20 5.95
C ALA A 261 -13.92 2.17 5.06
N ASN A 262 -13.88 1.92 3.74
CA ASN A 262 -13.18 2.80 2.81
C ASN A 262 -13.88 4.17 2.69
N LEU A 263 -15.22 4.19 2.70
CA LEU A 263 -15.99 5.42 2.69
C LEU A 263 -15.66 6.32 3.90
N VAL A 264 -15.64 5.72 5.10
CA VAL A 264 -15.26 6.41 6.35
C VAL A 264 -13.83 6.91 6.27
N ASN A 265 -12.89 6.09 5.79
CA ASN A 265 -11.49 6.48 5.66
C ASN A 265 -11.30 7.62 4.66
N SER A 266 -11.92 7.55 3.46
CA SER A 266 -11.81 8.59 2.43
C SER A 266 -12.38 9.93 2.89
N THR A 267 -13.50 9.92 3.62
CA THR A 267 -14.03 11.13 4.26
C THR A 267 -13.04 11.68 5.30
N GLY A 268 -12.41 10.83 6.10
CA GLY A 268 -11.39 11.25 7.06
C GLY A 268 -10.13 11.82 6.43
N GLU A 269 -9.68 11.26 5.30
CA GLU A 269 -8.59 11.84 4.51
C GLU A 269 -8.94 13.22 3.93
N PHE A 270 -10.21 13.42 3.54
CA PHE A 270 -10.71 14.73 3.15
C PHE A 270 -10.66 15.73 4.32
N LEU A 271 -11.16 15.34 5.50
CA LEU A 271 -11.15 16.21 6.70
C LEU A 271 -9.71 16.62 7.09
N LEU A 272 -8.76 15.68 7.03
CA LEU A 272 -7.34 15.96 7.28
C LEU A 272 -6.78 16.94 6.23
N SER A 273 -7.11 16.72 4.95
CA SER A 273 -6.65 17.57 3.86
C SER A 273 -7.20 18.98 3.97
N ARG A 274 -8.48 19.12 4.32
CA ARG A 274 -9.15 20.39 4.58
C ARG A 274 -8.49 21.15 5.72
N ALA A 275 -8.28 20.47 6.86
CA ALA A 275 -7.63 21.06 8.02
C ALA A 275 -6.19 21.51 7.73
N ALA A 276 -5.44 20.74 6.93
CA ALA A 276 -4.07 21.11 6.55
C ALA A 276 -4.04 22.32 5.59
N ALA A 277 -4.96 22.37 4.62
CA ALA A 277 -5.07 23.49 3.69
C ALA A 277 -5.53 24.78 4.40
N ASP A 278 -6.52 24.68 5.29
CA ASP A 278 -7.01 25.82 6.06
C ASP A 278 -5.93 26.36 7.01
N HIS A 279 -5.18 25.48 7.66
CA HIS A 279 -4.04 25.88 8.50
C HIS A 279 -2.95 26.59 7.69
N ALA A 280 -2.60 26.08 6.51
CA ALA A 280 -1.61 26.70 5.65
C ALA A 280 -2.07 28.07 5.16
N ALA A 281 -3.35 28.24 4.84
CA ALA A 281 -3.94 29.52 4.47
C ALA A 281 -3.93 30.53 5.63
N ALA A 282 -4.14 30.07 6.86
CA ALA A 282 -4.10 30.90 8.07
C ALA A 282 -2.67 31.37 8.41
N VAL A 283 -1.66 30.48 8.24
CA VAL A 283 -0.23 30.81 8.52
C VAL A 283 0.34 31.74 7.46
N PHE A 284 -0.03 31.56 6.20
CA PHE A 284 0.41 32.39 5.08
C PHE A 284 -0.81 33.05 4.43
N PRO A 285 -1.33 34.16 5.01
CA PRO A 285 -2.46 34.88 4.42
C PRO A 285 -2.01 35.54 3.12
N GLY A 286 -2.92 35.66 2.15
CA GLY A 286 -2.68 36.30 0.85
C GLY A 286 -3.38 35.56 -0.29
N ASP A 287 -3.22 36.08 -1.50
CA ASP A 287 -3.80 35.48 -2.70
C ASP A 287 -3.06 34.19 -3.05
N ALA A 288 -3.82 33.13 -3.32
CA ALA A 288 -3.26 31.87 -3.80
C ALA A 288 -2.62 31.98 -5.21
N ALA A 289 -2.94 33.03 -5.95
CA ALA A 289 -2.32 33.34 -7.24
C ALA A 289 -0.89 33.90 -7.08
N ASP A 290 -0.53 34.43 -5.90
CA ASP A 290 0.85 34.83 -5.59
C ASP A 290 1.74 33.57 -5.46
N ALA A 291 2.75 33.50 -6.32
CA ALA A 291 3.66 32.36 -6.35
C ALA A 291 4.38 32.14 -5.02
N ALA A 292 4.82 33.21 -4.34
CA ALA A 292 5.53 33.11 -3.06
C ALA A 292 4.62 32.58 -1.95
N VAL A 293 3.38 33.04 -1.89
CA VAL A 293 2.36 32.55 -0.93
C VAL A 293 2.03 31.09 -1.22
N SER A 294 1.80 30.75 -2.48
CA SER A 294 1.50 29.37 -2.91
C SER A 294 2.65 28.42 -2.57
N ASP A 295 3.91 28.81 -2.81
CA ASP A 295 5.09 28.00 -2.51
C ASP A 295 5.27 27.81 -1.00
N ALA A 296 5.08 28.86 -0.19
CA ALA A 296 5.15 28.77 1.26
C ALA A 296 4.08 27.81 1.83
N ARG A 297 2.84 27.91 1.35
CA ARG A 297 1.75 26.99 1.72
C ARG A 297 2.09 25.54 1.32
N ARG A 298 2.62 25.35 0.12
CA ARG A 298 3.02 24.03 -0.41
C ARG A 298 4.08 23.38 0.46
N GLU A 299 5.12 24.11 0.84
CA GLU A 299 6.18 23.61 1.69
C GLU A 299 5.67 23.26 3.10
N LEU A 300 4.78 24.09 3.68
CA LEU A 300 4.16 23.78 4.97
C LEU A 300 3.32 22.50 4.92
N ILE A 301 2.47 22.34 3.91
CA ILE A 301 1.64 21.15 3.72
C ILE A 301 2.52 19.92 3.47
N LYS A 302 3.58 20.03 2.66
CA LYS A 302 4.54 18.97 2.41
C LYS A 302 5.21 18.52 3.73
N SER A 303 5.68 19.46 4.54
CA SER A 303 6.29 19.18 5.85
C SER A 303 5.31 18.50 6.80
N PHE A 304 4.07 18.98 6.87
CA PHE A 304 3.01 18.37 7.66
C PHE A 304 2.76 16.90 7.26
N TYR A 305 2.61 16.61 5.95
CA TYR A 305 2.40 15.25 5.48
C TYR A 305 3.63 14.36 5.59
N ALA A 306 4.84 14.92 5.55
CA ALA A 306 6.06 14.18 5.84
C ALA A 306 6.03 13.60 7.26
N ASP A 307 5.71 14.42 8.25
CA ASP A 307 5.55 13.99 9.62
C ASP A 307 4.37 13.05 9.81
N PHE A 308 3.23 13.33 9.18
CA PHE A 308 2.06 12.47 9.26
C PHE A 308 2.34 11.06 8.73
N PHE A 309 2.89 10.90 7.53
CA PHE A 309 3.19 9.59 6.96
C PHE A 309 4.31 8.88 7.71
N PHE A 310 5.31 9.61 8.22
CA PHE A 310 6.32 9.01 9.09
C PHE A 310 5.68 8.34 10.31
N TRP A 311 4.83 9.05 11.04
CA TRP A 311 4.18 8.50 12.24
C TRP A 311 3.19 7.39 11.92
N VAL A 312 2.39 7.51 10.86
CA VAL A 312 1.48 6.44 10.43
C VAL A 312 2.24 5.14 10.13
N ASN A 313 3.34 5.22 9.38
CA ASN A 313 4.12 4.04 9.02
C ASN A 313 4.90 3.47 10.19
N LEU A 314 5.50 4.32 11.03
CA LEU A 314 6.23 3.88 12.22
C LEU A 314 5.30 3.20 13.23
N VAL A 315 4.20 3.83 13.60
CA VAL A 315 3.23 3.27 14.54
C VAL A 315 2.59 2.01 13.94
N GLY A 316 2.21 2.03 12.66
CA GLY A 316 1.68 0.87 11.97
C GLY A 316 2.64 -0.31 11.97
N PHE A 317 3.93 -0.08 11.71
CA PHE A 317 4.97 -1.11 11.80
C PHE A 317 5.12 -1.67 13.23
N LEU A 318 5.17 -0.80 14.25
CA LEU A 318 5.28 -1.24 15.64
C LEU A 318 4.04 -2.04 16.08
N VAL A 319 2.84 -1.60 15.73
CA VAL A 319 1.60 -2.33 15.99
C VAL A 319 1.61 -3.69 15.29
N GLN A 320 2.02 -3.73 14.00
CA GLN A 320 2.12 -4.96 13.24
C GLN A 320 3.12 -5.94 13.87
N ALA A 321 4.29 -5.46 14.26
CA ALA A 321 5.37 -6.30 14.80
C ALA A 321 5.06 -6.84 16.21
N PHE A 322 4.47 -6.01 17.07
CA PHE A 322 4.36 -6.32 18.50
C PHE A 322 2.93 -6.58 19.00
N ILE A 323 1.92 -6.02 18.36
CA ILE A 323 0.54 -6.05 18.90
C ILE A 323 -0.36 -7.03 18.12
N VAL A 324 -0.27 -7.06 16.78
CA VAL A 324 -1.25 -7.79 15.94
C VAL A 324 -1.35 -9.27 16.30
N SER A 325 -0.22 -9.98 16.42
CA SER A 325 -0.23 -11.41 16.73
C SER A 325 -0.80 -11.69 18.13
N ARG A 326 -0.52 -10.81 19.09
CA ARG A 326 -1.05 -10.89 20.46
C ARG A 326 -2.54 -10.59 20.50
N ALA A 327 -2.97 -9.53 19.83
CA ALA A 327 -4.37 -9.14 19.73
C ALA A 327 -5.22 -10.26 19.11
N ILE A 328 -4.78 -10.86 18.01
CA ILE A 328 -5.49 -11.98 17.38
C ILE A 328 -5.49 -13.21 18.27
N ARG A 329 -4.41 -13.49 19.01
CA ARG A 329 -4.35 -14.62 19.94
C ARG A 329 -5.33 -14.46 21.12
N TRP A 330 -5.43 -13.25 21.71
CA TRP A 330 -6.27 -13.01 22.89
C TRP A 330 -7.71 -12.70 22.58
N LEU A 331 -7.95 -11.88 21.57
CA LEU A 331 -9.30 -11.46 21.17
C LEU A 331 -9.94 -12.42 20.15
N GLY A 332 -9.11 -13.12 19.38
CA GLY A 332 -9.55 -13.86 18.19
C GLY A 332 -9.97 -12.92 17.06
N VAL A 333 -10.08 -13.46 15.83
CA VAL A 333 -10.45 -12.68 14.63
C VAL A 333 -11.77 -11.92 14.80
N ARG A 334 -12.75 -12.52 15.46
CA ARG A 334 -14.12 -11.97 15.63
C ARG A 334 -14.15 -10.69 16.46
N LYS A 335 -13.45 -10.65 17.60
CA LYS A 335 -13.41 -9.46 18.45
C LYS A 335 -12.47 -8.41 17.88
N SER A 336 -11.33 -8.82 17.27
CA SER A 336 -10.40 -7.92 16.59
C SER A 336 -11.04 -7.17 15.42
N LEU A 337 -12.13 -7.70 14.86
CA LEU A 337 -12.93 -7.05 13.82
C LEU A 337 -13.52 -5.70 14.27
N PHE A 338 -13.73 -5.49 15.56
CA PHE A 338 -14.32 -4.27 16.11
C PHE A 338 -13.29 -3.21 16.48
N VAL A 339 -12.00 -3.53 16.48
CA VAL A 339 -10.97 -2.59 16.95
C VAL A 339 -10.92 -1.34 16.07
N LEU A 340 -10.86 -1.49 14.74
CA LEU A 340 -10.79 -0.31 13.86
C LEU A 340 -12.08 0.53 13.92
N PRO A 341 -13.31 -0.02 13.85
CA PRO A 341 -14.53 0.76 14.08
C PRO A 341 -14.57 1.52 15.40
N ILE A 342 -14.04 0.94 16.50
CA ILE A 342 -13.94 1.63 17.80
C ILE A 342 -12.96 2.79 17.72
N VAL A 343 -11.78 2.57 17.14
CA VAL A 343 -10.77 3.63 16.95
C VAL A 343 -11.36 4.74 16.05
N ALA A 344 -11.99 4.40 14.94
CA ALA A 344 -12.64 5.36 14.05
C ALA A 344 -13.74 6.16 14.76
N PHE A 345 -14.59 5.50 15.56
CA PHE A 345 -15.62 6.18 16.33
C PHE A 345 -15.00 7.23 17.27
N GLY A 346 -13.96 6.86 18.02
CA GLY A 346 -13.21 7.80 18.86
C GLY A 346 -12.57 8.94 18.06
N THR A 347 -11.95 8.61 16.90
CA THR A 347 -11.34 9.58 15.99
C THR A 347 -12.33 10.66 15.55
N TYR A 348 -13.47 10.26 14.98
CA TYR A 348 -14.46 11.22 14.46
C TYR A 348 -15.24 11.91 15.59
N GLY A 349 -15.43 11.25 16.74
CA GLY A 349 -15.98 11.89 17.94
C GLY A 349 -15.09 13.05 18.44
N ILE A 350 -13.79 12.85 18.51
CA ILE A 350 -12.83 13.87 18.93
C ILE A 350 -12.72 14.98 17.87
N ILE A 351 -12.70 14.64 16.57
CA ILE A 351 -12.67 15.63 15.49
C ILE A 351 -13.93 16.51 15.52
N ALA A 352 -15.11 15.93 15.73
CA ALA A 352 -16.36 16.67 15.82
C ALA A 352 -16.43 17.59 17.06
N ALA A 353 -15.89 17.15 18.20
CA ALA A 353 -15.98 17.87 19.47
C ALA A 353 -14.92 18.97 19.61
N VAL A 354 -13.70 18.75 19.15
CA VAL A 354 -12.55 19.64 19.37
C VAL A 354 -12.11 20.34 18.08
N GLY A 355 -12.08 19.61 16.97
CA GLY A 355 -11.59 20.10 15.69
C GLY A 355 -10.08 20.41 15.67
N GLY A 356 -9.64 21.15 14.65
CA GLY A 356 -8.28 21.62 14.51
C GLY A 356 -7.28 20.58 13.95
N LEU A 357 -6.19 21.08 13.33
CA LEU A 357 -5.22 20.27 12.60
C LEU A 357 -4.49 19.26 13.49
N ALA A 358 -4.05 19.67 14.68
CA ALA A 358 -3.27 18.80 15.58
C ALA A 358 -4.09 17.59 16.04
N VAL A 359 -5.34 17.81 16.43
CA VAL A 359 -6.27 16.77 16.87
C VAL A 359 -6.59 15.82 15.71
N THR A 360 -6.95 16.37 14.56
CA THR A 360 -7.24 15.58 13.36
C THR A 360 -6.03 14.73 12.94
N ARG A 361 -4.81 15.29 13.00
CA ARG A 361 -3.57 14.57 12.71
C ARG A 361 -3.38 13.37 13.64
N MET A 362 -3.45 13.58 14.96
CA MET A 362 -3.23 12.49 15.94
C MET A 362 -4.29 11.39 15.80
N ALA A 363 -5.53 11.78 15.63
CA ALA A 363 -6.65 10.87 15.44
C ALA A 363 -6.48 10.03 14.15
N LYS A 364 -6.11 10.66 13.04
CA LYS A 364 -5.87 9.97 11.76
C LYS A 364 -4.59 9.12 11.79
N VAL A 365 -3.56 9.48 12.54
CA VAL A 365 -2.39 8.59 12.75
C VAL A 365 -2.82 7.30 13.43
N ALA A 366 -3.63 7.38 14.49
CA ALA A 366 -4.11 6.20 15.21
C ALA A 366 -5.01 5.31 14.33
N GLU A 367 -5.93 5.92 13.57
CA GLU A 367 -6.82 5.22 12.65
C GLU A 367 -6.03 4.52 11.53
N ASN A 368 -5.19 5.25 10.78
CA ASN A 368 -4.44 4.71 9.66
C ASN A 368 -3.40 3.66 10.09
N ALA A 369 -2.72 3.85 11.23
CA ALA A 369 -1.81 2.86 11.77
C ALA A 369 -2.54 1.55 12.15
N THR A 370 -3.75 1.64 12.71
CA THR A 370 -4.60 0.48 13.03
C THR A 370 -5.09 -0.21 11.76
N ASP A 371 -5.48 0.57 10.74
CA ASP A 371 -5.94 0.04 9.44
C ASP A 371 -4.81 -0.72 8.74
N TYR A 372 -3.63 -0.12 8.61
CA TYR A 372 -2.49 -0.73 7.90
C TYR A 372 -1.90 -1.95 8.61
N SER A 373 -2.16 -2.12 9.90
CA SER A 373 -1.66 -3.23 10.72
C SER A 373 -2.73 -4.27 11.07
N LEU A 374 -3.42 -4.07 12.20
CA LEU A 374 -4.36 -5.06 12.74
C LEU A 374 -5.53 -5.33 11.80
N TRP A 375 -6.15 -4.27 11.28
CA TRP A 375 -7.30 -4.42 10.40
C TRP A 375 -6.95 -5.15 9.10
N ASN A 376 -5.83 -4.82 8.47
CA ASN A 376 -5.37 -5.52 7.27
C ASN A 376 -5.20 -7.02 7.53
N THR A 377 -4.65 -7.41 8.67
CA THR A 377 -4.48 -8.83 9.05
C THR A 377 -5.83 -9.51 9.32
N VAL A 378 -6.73 -8.84 10.07
CA VAL A 378 -8.08 -9.37 10.36
C VAL A 378 -8.88 -9.57 9.07
N ARG A 379 -8.84 -8.59 8.15
CA ARG A 379 -9.50 -8.67 6.84
C ARG A 379 -9.07 -9.91 6.05
N GLN A 380 -7.77 -10.20 6.01
CA GLN A 380 -7.26 -11.41 5.36
C GLN A 380 -7.77 -12.68 6.06
N ALA A 381 -7.79 -12.68 7.39
CA ALA A 381 -8.21 -13.85 8.17
C ALA A 381 -9.72 -14.19 8.00
N LEU A 382 -10.56 -13.23 7.64
CA LEU A 382 -11.99 -13.49 7.38
C LEU A 382 -12.23 -14.46 6.22
N PHE A 383 -11.30 -14.56 5.26
CA PHE A 383 -11.41 -15.46 4.13
C PHE A 383 -10.92 -16.89 4.43
N LEU A 384 -10.21 -17.12 5.54
CA LEU A 384 -9.65 -18.44 5.86
C LEU A 384 -10.70 -19.58 5.89
N PRO A 385 -11.91 -19.40 6.48
CA PRO A 385 -12.92 -20.47 6.52
C PRO A 385 -13.77 -20.56 5.25
N THR A 386 -13.46 -19.82 4.19
CA THR A 386 -14.26 -19.79 2.95
C THR A 386 -13.72 -20.77 1.90
N SER A 387 -14.51 -21.03 0.85
CA SER A 387 -14.11 -21.90 -0.26
C SER A 387 -12.95 -21.34 -1.07
N ARG A 388 -12.25 -22.21 -1.83
CA ARG A 388 -11.17 -21.81 -2.74
C ARG A 388 -11.62 -20.75 -3.75
N ALA A 389 -12.81 -20.92 -4.36
CA ALA A 389 -13.37 -19.95 -5.28
C ALA A 389 -13.62 -18.57 -4.61
N ALA A 390 -14.06 -18.54 -3.35
CA ALA A 390 -14.23 -17.32 -2.59
C ALA A 390 -12.91 -16.63 -2.29
N LYS A 391 -11.85 -17.40 -1.92
CA LYS A 391 -10.51 -16.87 -1.63
C LYS A 391 -9.84 -16.20 -2.84
N TYR A 392 -10.07 -16.72 -4.04
CA TYR A 392 -9.42 -16.21 -5.24
C TYR A 392 -10.31 -15.26 -6.04
N LYS A 393 -11.56 -15.64 -6.36
CA LYS A 393 -12.44 -14.83 -7.21
C LYS A 393 -13.20 -13.75 -6.46
N ALA A 394 -13.90 -14.12 -5.36
CA ALA A 394 -14.69 -13.16 -4.62
C ALA A 394 -13.81 -12.14 -3.90
N LYS A 395 -12.71 -12.59 -3.27
CA LYS A 395 -11.75 -11.71 -2.59
C LYS A 395 -11.13 -10.70 -3.55
N ALA A 396 -10.70 -11.13 -4.75
CA ALA A 396 -10.17 -10.22 -5.75
C ALA A 396 -11.19 -9.13 -6.14
N ALA A 397 -12.45 -9.50 -6.37
CA ALA A 397 -13.51 -8.54 -6.68
C ALA A 397 -13.80 -7.59 -5.50
N ILE A 398 -13.76 -8.08 -4.27
CA ILE A 398 -13.96 -7.27 -3.06
C ILE A 398 -12.80 -6.27 -2.88
N ASP A 399 -11.56 -6.74 -2.93
CA ASP A 399 -10.38 -5.92 -2.67
C ASP A 399 -10.13 -4.87 -3.78
N THR A 400 -10.60 -5.11 -5.01
CA THR A 400 -10.44 -4.17 -6.11
C THR A 400 -11.67 -3.29 -6.32
N PHE A 401 -12.84 -3.88 -6.53
CA PHE A 401 -14.03 -3.12 -6.90
C PHE A 401 -14.71 -2.45 -5.69
N PHE A 402 -15.04 -3.21 -4.63
CA PHE A 402 -15.82 -2.65 -3.52
C PHE A 402 -15.05 -1.61 -2.73
N VAL A 403 -13.74 -1.80 -2.54
CA VAL A 403 -12.88 -0.80 -1.89
C VAL A 403 -12.85 0.47 -2.74
N ARG A 404 -12.58 0.37 -4.04
CA ARG A 404 -12.49 1.53 -4.93
C ARG A 404 -13.83 2.23 -5.15
N PHE A 405 -14.92 1.46 -5.20
CA PHE A 405 -16.26 2.04 -5.30
C PHE A 405 -16.61 2.88 -4.07
N GLY A 406 -16.06 2.53 -2.89
CA GLY A 406 -16.13 3.37 -1.69
C GLY A 406 -15.52 4.76 -1.89
N ASP A 407 -14.37 4.88 -2.60
CA ASP A 407 -13.76 6.18 -2.93
C ASP A 407 -14.71 7.04 -3.80
N THR A 408 -15.34 6.43 -4.80
CA THR A 408 -16.29 7.13 -5.67
C THR A 408 -17.53 7.60 -4.92
N ILE A 409 -18.12 6.74 -4.06
CA ILE A 409 -19.28 7.13 -3.23
C ILE A 409 -18.88 8.25 -2.25
N SER A 410 -17.70 8.16 -1.65
CA SER A 410 -17.21 9.21 -0.75
C SER A 410 -17.10 10.55 -1.47
N ALA A 411 -16.55 10.58 -2.68
CA ALA A 411 -16.46 11.79 -3.48
C ALA A 411 -17.84 12.40 -3.78
N ILE A 412 -18.83 11.58 -4.09
CA ILE A 412 -20.22 12.02 -4.33
C ILE A 412 -20.84 12.57 -3.03
N LEU A 413 -20.72 11.82 -1.91
CA LEU A 413 -21.31 12.23 -0.64
C LEU A 413 -20.70 13.54 -0.12
N ILE A 414 -19.39 13.71 -0.23
CA ILE A 414 -18.70 14.94 0.16
C ILE A 414 -19.12 16.08 -0.76
N GLY A 415 -19.15 15.85 -2.07
CA GLY A 415 -19.58 16.86 -3.03
C GLY A 415 -21.01 17.35 -2.78
N VAL A 416 -21.96 16.45 -2.60
CA VAL A 416 -23.36 16.80 -2.25
C VAL A 416 -23.41 17.48 -0.88
N GLY A 417 -22.67 16.95 0.10
CA GLY A 417 -22.60 17.54 1.45
C GLY A 417 -22.14 18.99 1.43
N LEU A 418 -21.04 19.29 0.74
CA LEU A 418 -20.46 20.64 0.67
C LEU A 418 -21.30 21.60 -0.16
N HIS A 419 -21.66 21.20 -1.41
CA HIS A 419 -22.23 22.15 -2.38
C HIS A 419 -23.75 22.23 -2.32
N SER A 420 -24.45 21.15 -1.94
CA SER A 420 -25.91 21.13 -1.90
C SER A 420 -26.46 21.32 -0.49
N LEU A 421 -25.78 20.81 0.54
CA LEU A 421 -26.25 20.85 1.93
C LEU A 421 -25.48 21.82 2.82
N GLY A 422 -24.39 22.43 2.32
CA GLY A 422 -23.56 23.37 3.07
C GLY A 422 -22.88 22.77 4.31
N LEU A 423 -22.59 21.47 4.32
CA LEU A 423 -22.03 20.80 5.47
C LEU A 423 -20.57 21.23 5.70
N GLY A 424 -20.23 21.52 6.95
CA GLY A 424 -18.87 21.78 7.39
C GLY A 424 -18.13 20.53 7.88
N VAL A 425 -16.96 20.76 8.49
CA VAL A 425 -16.08 19.69 9.03
C VAL A 425 -16.80 18.88 10.11
N THR A 426 -17.54 19.55 11.01
CA THR A 426 -18.25 18.89 12.11
C THR A 426 -19.36 17.98 11.61
N GLU A 427 -20.17 18.48 10.66
CA GLU A 427 -21.28 17.69 10.09
C GLU A 427 -20.77 16.49 9.30
N LEU A 428 -19.67 16.62 8.55
CA LEU A 428 -19.03 15.50 7.85
C LEU A 428 -18.43 14.48 8.85
N ALA A 429 -17.89 14.93 9.98
CA ALA A 429 -17.43 14.03 11.04
C ALA A 429 -18.60 13.27 11.70
N LEU A 430 -19.74 13.95 11.94
CA LEU A 430 -20.96 13.32 12.44
C LEU A 430 -21.57 12.33 11.43
N MET A 431 -21.51 12.65 10.14
CA MET A 431 -21.90 11.70 9.08
C MET A 431 -21.04 10.44 9.13
N ASN A 432 -19.72 10.57 9.36
CA ASN A 432 -18.84 9.42 9.54
C ASN A 432 -19.21 8.59 10.78
N ILE A 433 -19.59 9.20 11.88
CA ILE A 433 -20.09 8.49 13.08
C ILE A 433 -21.33 7.66 12.74
N ALA A 434 -22.27 8.20 11.95
CA ALA A 434 -23.42 7.43 11.49
C ALA A 434 -23.02 6.25 10.59
N LEU A 435 -22.07 6.44 9.67
CA LEU A 435 -21.53 5.35 8.85
C LEU A 435 -20.81 4.29 9.69
N ILE A 436 -20.11 4.67 10.75
CA ILE A 436 -19.47 3.73 11.67
C ILE A 436 -20.52 2.91 12.44
N ALA A 437 -21.66 3.49 12.80
CA ALA A 437 -22.76 2.71 13.40
C ALA A 437 -23.28 1.62 12.44
N VAL A 438 -23.40 1.93 11.15
CA VAL A 438 -23.69 0.93 10.10
C VAL A 438 -22.59 -0.12 10.02
N TRP A 439 -21.31 0.30 10.07
CA TRP A 439 -20.18 -0.62 10.10
C TRP A 439 -20.22 -1.58 11.27
N PHE A 440 -20.54 -1.12 12.49
CA PHE A 440 -20.74 -1.99 13.65
C PHE A 440 -21.84 -3.04 13.41
N GLY A 441 -22.96 -2.64 12.83
CA GLY A 441 -24.04 -3.57 12.48
C GLY A 441 -23.59 -4.66 11.51
N ILE A 442 -22.83 -4.30 10.46
CA ILE A 442 -22.26 -5.24 9.49
C ILE A 442 -21.24 -6.16 10.19
N ALA A 443 -20.35 -5.61 11.02
CA ALA A 443 -19.33 -6.37 11.74
C ALA A 443 -19.95 -7.42 12.69
N ILE A 444 -21.06 -7.09 13.38
CA ILE A 444 -21.84 -8.03 14.18
C ILE A 444 -22.39 -9.17 13.31
N GLY A 445 -22.93 -8.84 12.13
CA GLY A 445 -23.42 -9.82 11.16
C GLY A 445 -22.32 -10.79 10.72
N ILE A 446 -21.13 -10.26 10.39
CA ILE A 446 -19.95 -11.06 10.03
C ILE A 446 -19.52 -11.95 11.20
N ALA A 447 -19.36 -11.39 12.40
CA ALA A 447 -18.92 -12.15 13.58
C ALA A 447 -19.84 -13.33 13.90
N ARG A 448 -21.16 -13.14 13.78
CA ARG A 448 -22.17 -14.21 13.97
C ARG A 448 -22.03 -15.32 12.92
N ARG A 449 -21.83 -14.97 11.65
CA ARG A 449 -21.69 -15.94 10.55
C ARG A 449 -20.33 -16.63 10.57
N HIS A 450 -19.25 -15.90 10.82
CA HIS A 450 -17.92 -16.46 11.00
C HIS A 450 -17.88 -17.52 12.09
N ARG A 451 -18.63 -17.31 13.21
CA ARG A 451 -18.77 -18.31 14.29
C ARG A 451 -19.38 -19.61 13.78
N LYS A 452 -20.37 -19.53 12.87
CA LYS A 452 -21.01 -20.72 12.29
C LYS A 452 -20.07 -21.47 11.34
N LEU A 453 -19.26 -20.76 10.56
CA LEU A 453 -18.31 -21.36 9.61
C LEU A 453 -17.12 -22.03 10.31
N THR A 454 -16.65 -21.47 11.44
CA THR A 454 -15.48 -22.01 12.17
C THR A 454 -15.85 -23.10 13.20
N ARG A 455 -17.12 -23.39 13.43
CA ARG A 455 -17.57 -24.50 14.29
C ARG A 455 -17.86 -25.79 13.52
N ARG A 456 -17.85 -25.72 12.18
CA ARG A 456 -17.90 -26.89 11.28
C ARG A 456 -16.47 -27.38 11.00
#